data_56d722056d18c0b752b9809fcedb771a
#
_entry.id   56d722056d18c0b752b9809fcedb771a
#
_cell.length_a   1.000
_cell.length_b   1.000
_cell.length_c   1.000
_cell.angle_alpha   90.00
_cell.angle_beta   90.00
_cell.angle_gamma   90.00
#
_symmetry.space_group_name_H-M   'P 1'
#
loop_
_entity.id
_entity.type
_entity.pdbx_description
1 polymer ?
#
loop_
_entity_poly.entity_id
_entity_poly.type
_entity_poly.pdbx_seq_one_letter_code
_entity_poly.pdbx_strand_id
1 'polypeptide(L)'
;MDIIVVGGGASGLFFSLNASKKGHNVTVIERNEKVGKKLFITGKGRCNVTSDSDNKTIMNHIVNNPKFLYSALNRWSSVDTINFFSSHGCPLVTERGNRVFPQSGKSYDIIRTLHSECIKEGVIFIYKERVISAYKNNERFVVKTQNGRIFHSDALVIATGGKSYSATGSSGDGYHLASSFSHHIISPVGALVPLKVKETIPSSLFNLTLKNVTLKASGERFSFSEFGDLEFLPSSLTGPIALTLSSYINRKDNVKLELDLKPALSEEQLTNRILREIKEKRNSVVLDLLKTLLPISFISLFLSKCDVEENKSLDVLLKEERDKIVLYLKHFPFTYLGLDNIDHAIVTSGGVDVKEINPSTMESKLVKNLFFIGEVIDVDALTGGFNIQIAFSSAYLASEAL
;
A
#
# COMPACT_ATOMS: atom_id res chain seq x y z
N MET A 1 0.57 32.33 -12.97
CA MET A 1 0.17 32.38 -11.57
C MET A 1 1.34 31.97 -10.70
N ASP A 2 1.42 32.50 -9.48
CA ASP A 2 2.34 32.03 -8.45
C ASP A 2 1.71 30.83 -7.71
N ILE A 3 2.38 29.69 -7.69
CA ILE A 3 1.86 28.46 -7.11
C ILE A 3 2.81 27.94 -6.03
N ILE A 4 2.27 27.63 -4.86
CA ILE A 4 3.01 26.91 -3.82
C ILE A 4 2.55 25.46 -3.79
N VAL A 5 3.52 24.54 -3.85
CA VAL A 5 3.32 23.09 -3.67
C VAL A 5 3.94 22.68 -2.34
N VAL A 6 3.12 22.12 -1.45
CA VAL A 6 3.60 21.62 -0.15
C VAL A 6 3.89 20.13 -0.27
N GLY A 7 5.19 19.79 -0.30
CA GLY A 7 5.70 18.44 -0.41
C GLY A 7 6.33 18.11 -1.77
N GLY A 8 7.58 17.69 -1.75
CA GLY A 8 8.37 17.27 -2.92
C GLY A 8 8.38 15.76 -3.12
N GLY A 9 7.23 15.11 -2.94
CA GLY A 9 7.00 13.68 -3.25
C GLY A 9 6.70 13.44 -4.72
N ALA A 10 6.27 12.22 -5.08
CA ALA A 10 5.93 11.84 -6.46
C ALA A 10 4.90 12.80 -7.09
N SER A 11 3.77 13.03 -6.41
CA SER A 11 2.72 13.91 -6.91
C SER A 11 3.15 15.38 -6.98
N GLY A 12 3.83 15.88 -5.93
CA GLY A 12 4.27 17.27 -5.89
C GLY A 12 5.30 17.60 -6.98
N LEU A 13 6.28 16.72 -7.22
CA LEU A 13 7.25 16.89 -8.31
C LEU A 13 6.57 16.87 -9.67
N PHE A 14 5.68 15.91 -9.89
CA PHE A 14 5.04 15.74 -11.18
C PHE A 14 4.06 16.87 -11.51
N PHE A 15 3.32 17.35 -10.51
CA PHE A 15 2.48 18.54 -10.64
C PHE A 15 3.35 19.77 -10.98
N SER A 16 4.44 20.00 -10.22
CA SER A 16 5.28 21.16 -10.36
C SER A 16 5.91 21.26 -11.76
N LEU A 17 6.37 20.11 -12.27
CA LEU A 17 6.88 20.00 -13.63
C LEU A 17 5.84 20.42 -14.68
N ASN A 18 4.63 19.85 -14.59
CA ASN A 18 3.61 20.11 -15.62
C ASN A 18 3.03 21.53 -15.52
N ALA A 19 2.87 22.07 -14.31
CA ALA A 19 2.42 23.44 -14.13
C ALA A 19 3.48 24.46 -14.61
N SER A 20 4.77 24.21 -14.35
CA SER A 20 5.84 25.09 -14.83
C SER A 20 5.96 25.09 -16.34
N LYS A 21 5.80 23.92 -17.01
CA LYS A 21 5.74 23.82 -18.49
C LYS A 21 4.62 24.68 -19.11
N LYS A 22 3.59 25.01 -18.36
CA LYS A 22 2.48 25.89 -18.78
C LYS A 22 2.75 27.39 -18.47
N GLY A 23 3.94 27.73 -17.99
CA GLY A 23 4.33 29.11 -17.70
C GLY A 23 3.91 29.61 -16.32
N HIS A 24 3.56 28.73 -15.37
CA HIS A 24 3.33 29.13 -14.00
C HIS A 24 4.64 29.21 -13.19
N ASN A 25 4.71 30.13 -12.23
CA ASN A 25 5.82 30.23 -11.28
C ASN A 25 5.57 29.26 -10.13
N VAL A 26 6.30 28.16 -10.07
CA VAL A 26 6.09 27.10 -9.08
C VAL A 26 7.19 27.08 -8.02
N THR A 27 6.79 27.14 -6.75
CA THR A 27 7.68 26.96 -5.60
C THR A 27 7.27 25.71 -4.81
N VAL A 28 8.16 24.74 -4.70
CA VAL A 28 8.00 23.54 -3.87
C VAL A 28 8.60 23.77 -2.50
N ILE A 29 7.81 23.62 -1.44
CA ILE A 29 8.28 23.66 -0.07
C ILE A 29 8.38 22.23 0.47
N GLU A 30 9.61 21.78 0.72
CA GLU A 30 9.91 20.42 1.19
C GLU A 30 10.54 20.46 2.59
N ARG A 31 9.95 19.68 3.52
CA ARG A 31 10.44 19.62 4.90
C ARG A 31 11.80 18.93 5.06
N ASN A 32 12.13 18.05 4.16
CA ASN A 32 13.38 17.31 4.17
C ASN A 32 14.51 18.07 3.45
N GLU A 33 15.73 17.54 3.56
CA GLU A 33 16.92 18.05 2.85
C GLU A 33 16.94 17.68 1.36
N LYS A 34 16.03 16.80 0.91
CA LYS A 34 15.91 16.34 -0.48
C LYS A 34 14.49 15.88 -0.76
N VAL A 35 14.11 15.92 -2.03
CA VAL A 35 12.82 15.43 -2.53
C VAL A 35 12.75 13.89 -2.60
N GLY A 36 11.55 13.34 -2.69
CA GLY A 36 11.32 11.94 -3.04
C GLY A 36 11.71 10.91 -1.97
N LYS A 37 11.86 11.27 -0.70
CA LYS A 37 12.30 10.32 0.34
C LYS A 37 11.45 9.06 0.44
N LYS A 38 10.12 9.18 0.41
CA LYS A 38 9.24 8.00 0.43
C LYS A 38 9.36 7.21 -0.88
N LEU A 39 9.43 7.88 -2.01
CA LEU A 39 9.63 7.24 -3.32
C LEU A 39 10.94 6.44 -3.36
N PHE A 40 12.00 6.94 -2.71
CA PHE A 40 13.31 6.28 -2.65
C PHE A 40 13.25 4.89 -2.02
N ILE A 41 12.41 4.65 -1.01
CA ILE A 41 12.29 3.37 -0.30
C ILE A 41 11.27 2.42 -0.93
N THR A 42 10.43 2.89 -1.85
CA THR A 42 9.39 2.05 -2.49
C THR A 42 10.00 0.90 -3.29
N GLY A 43 9.28 -0.22 -3.35
CA GLY A 43 9.73 -1.40 -4.09
C GLY A 43 11.09 -1.95 -3.63
N LYS A 44 11.40 -1.84 -2.32
CA LYS A 44 12.71 -2.21 -1.74
C LYS A 44 13.87 -1.43 -2.38
N GLY A 45 13.68 -0.14 -2.62
CA GLY A 45 14.66 0.74 -3.23
C GLY A 45 14.70 0.72 -4.76
N ARG A 46 13.81 -0.04 -5.41
CA ARG A 46 13.72 -0.16 -6.87
C ARG A 46 12.68 0.77 -7.50
N CYS A 47 11.68 1.22 -6.74
CA CYS A 47 10.50 1.98 -7.17
C CYS A 47 9.66 1.26 -8.23
N ASN A 48 8.58 0.61 -7.81
CA ASN A 48 7.54 0.14 -8.73
C ASN A 48 6.70 1.34 -9.17
N VAL A 49 7.08 1.95 -10.30
CA VAL A 49 6.62 3.27 -10.76
C VAL A 49 5.14 3.28 -11.17
N THR A 50 4.70 2.22 -11.83
CA THR A 50 3.34 2.04 -12.31
C THR A 50 3.06 0.56 -12.58
N SER A 51 1.89 0.26 -13.09
CA SER A 51 1.51 -1.04 -13.62
C SER A 51 1.29 -0.92 -15.14
N ASP A 52 1.90 -1.82 -15.91
CA ASP A 52 1.66 -1.95 -17.35
C ASP A 52 0.29 -2.63 -17.60
N SER A 53 -0.76 -1.91 -17.24
CA SER A 53 -2.14 -2.39 -17.27
C SER A 53 -3.05 -1.26 -17.74
N ASP A 54 -4.20 -1.64 -18.28
CA ASP A 54 -5.24 -0.67 -18.68
C ASP A 54 -5.89 -0.01 -17.45
N ASN A 55 -6.56 1.12 -17.69
CA ASN A 55 -7.22 1.89 -16.61
C ASN A 55 -8.28 1.08 -15.87
N LYS A 56 -8.98 0.15 -16.54
CA LYS A 56 -9.97 -0.72 -15.90
C LYS A 56 -9.31 -1.64 -14.88
N THR A 57 -8.20 -2.24 -15.23
CA THR A 57 -7.41 -3.09 -14.34
C THR A 57 -6.88 -2.28 -13.16
N ILE A 58 -6.33 -1.08 -13.40
CA ILE A 58 -5.86 -0.19 -12.33
C ILE A 58 -7.00 0.16 -11.37
N MET A 59 -8.17 0.56 -11.91
CA MET A 59 -9.36 0.89 -11.10
C MET A 59 -9.84 -0.28 -10.23
N ASN A 60 -9.75 -1.51 -10.72
CA ASN A 60 -10.12 -2.71 -9.96
C ASN A 60 -9.18 -2.99 -8.76
N HIS A 61 -7.98 -2.40 -8.76
CA HIS A 61 -7.03 -2.50 -7.65
C HIS A 61 -7.08 -1.32 -6.67
N ILE A 62 -7.92 -0.32 -6.95
CA ILE A 62 -8.18 0.78 -6.01
C ILE A 62 -9.23 0.32 -5.02
N VAL A 63 -8.88 0.30 -3.73
CA VAL A 63 -9.74 -0.22 -2.66
C VAL A 63 -10.79 0.81 -2.25
N ASN A 64 -10.36 2.06 -2.07
CA ASN A 64 -11.26 3.14 -1.65
C ASN A 64 -11.45 4.17 -2.77
N ASN A 65 -12.69 4.58 -3.00
CA ASN A 65 -13.09 5.64 -3.93
C ASN A 65 -12.58 5.49 -5.38
N PRO A 66 -12.61 4.30 -6.02
CA PRO A 66 -12.06 4.13 -7.37
C PRO A 66 -12.69 5.07 -8.40
N LYS A 67 -13.99 5.31 -8.32
CA LYS A 67 -14.71 6.18 -9.28
C LYS A 67 -14.23 7.63 -9.26
N PHE A 68 -13.71 8.11 -8.14
CA PHE A 68 -13.15 9.45 -8.00
C PHE A 68 -11.97 9.68 -8.94
N LEU A 69 -11.19 8.63 -9.20
CA LEU A 69 -9.96 8.70 -10.01
C LEU A 69 -10.18 8.48 -11.53
N TYR A 70 -11.42 8.28 -11.95
CA TYR A 70 -11.73 8.00 -13.36
C TYR A 70 -11.15 9.07 -14.30
N SER A 71 -11.40 10.36 -14.03
CA SER A 71 -10.89 11.46 -14.84
C SER A 71 -9.37 11.52 -14.82
N ALA A 72 -8.76 11.35 -13.63
CA ALA A 72 -7.31 11.42 -13.48
C ALA A 72 -6.58 10.32 -14.27
N LEU A 73 -7.04 9.08 -14.19
CA LEU A 73 -6.46 7.94 -14.91
C LEU A 73 -6.66 8.04 -16.44
N ASN A 74 -7.77 8.64 -16.89
CA ASN A 74 -7.99 8.87 -18.32
C ASN A 74 -7.17 10.04 -18.90
N ARG A 75 -6.79 11.01 -18.07
CA ARG A 75 -5.93 12.12 -18.48
C ARG A 75 -4.45 11.76 -18.43
N TRP A 76 -4.07 10.89 -17.51
CA TRP A 76 -2.69 10.40 -17.39
C TRP A 76 -2.68 8.92 -17.02
N SER A 77 -2.51 8.08 -18.02
CA SER A 77 -2.51 6.62 -17.88
C SER A 77 -1.15 6.06 -17.48
N SER A 78 -1.09 4.75 -17.26
CA SER A 78 0.17 4.02 -17.05
C SER A 78 1.08 4.09 -18.27
N VAL A 79 0.51 4.05 -19.47
CA VAL A 79 1.26 4.17 -20.73
C VAL A 79 1.92 5.54 -20.82
N ASP A 80 1.23 6.61 -20.43
CA ASP A 80 1.78 7.96 -20.41
C ASP A 80 2.95 8.06 -19.41
N THR A 81 2.81 7.43 -18.25
CA THR A 81 3.87 7.35 -17.24
C THR A 81 5.10 6.61 -17.78
N ILE A 82 4.94 5.47 -18.44
CA ILE A 82 6.03 4.70 -19.05
C ILE A 82 6.73 5.52 -20.13
N ASN A 83 5.95 6.14 -21.03
CA ASN A 83 6.47 6.97 -22.11
C ASN A 83 7.23 8.20 -21.58
N PHE A 84 6.69 8.85 -20.55
CA PHE A 84 7.35 10.00 -19.92
C PHE A 84 8.74 9.65 -19.42
N PHE A 85 8.91 8.64 -18.59
CA PHE A 85 10.22 8.29 -18.05
C PHE A 85 11.17 7.82 -19.15
N SER A 86 10.69 7.02 -20.09
CA SER A 86 11.52 6.52 -21.19
C SER A 86 12.04 7.65 -22.09
N SER A 87 11.20 8.64 -22.40
CA SER A 87 11.59 9.80 -23.24
C SER A 87 12.50 10.80 -22.49
N HIS A 88 12.52 10.78 -21.16
CA HIS A 88 13.39 11.63 -20.34
C HIS A 88 14.64 10.90 -19.81
N GLY A 89 15.10 9.86 -20.53
CA GLY A 89 16.34 9.17 -20.23
C GLY A 89 16.32 8.24 -19.02
N CYS A 90 15.15 7.81 -18.58
CA CYS A 90 14.97 6.81 -17.55
C CYS A 90 14.16 5.60 -18.11
N PRO A 91 14.81 4.71 -18.87
CA PRO A 91 14.13 3.56 -19.45
C PRO A 91 13.55 2.65 -18.37
N LEU A 92 12.34 2.15 -18.63
CA LEU A 92 11.59 1.30 -17.73
C LEU A 92 11.49 -0.13 -18.28
N VAL A 93 11.32 -1.10 -17.40
CA VAL A 93 11.08 -2.51 -17.73
C VAL A 93 9.83 -3.01 -17.03
N THR A 94 9.04 -3.80 -17.73
CA THR A 94 7.89 -4.50 -17.17
C THR A 94 8.32 -5.90 -16.70
N GLU A 95 8.06 -6.21 -15.43
CA GLU A 95 8.32 -7.49 -14.81
C GLU A 95 7.03 -8.30 -14.60
N ARG A 96 7.15 -9.51 -14.08
CA ARG A 96 6.01 -10.40 -13.78
C ARG A 96 4.95 -9.65 -12.96
N GLY A 97 3.69 -9.80 -13.34
CA GLY A 97 2.55 -9.13 -12.71
C GLY A 97 2.41 -7.66 -13.14
N ASN A 98 2.86 -7.33 -14.34
CA ASN A 98 2.77 -6.00 -14.96
C ASN A 98 3.42 -4.88 -14.13
N ARG A 99 4.34 -5.23 -13.24
CA ARG A 99 5.05 -4.25 -12.41
C ARG A 99 6.15 -3.56 -13.20
N VAL A 100 6.15 -2.23 -13.18
CA VAL A 100 7.08 -1.43 -13.97
C VAL A 100 8.14 -0.81 -13.09
N PHE A 101 9.42 -1.06 -13.41
CA PHE A 101 10.57 -0.58 -12.66
C PHE A 101 11.55 0.17 -13.58
N PRO A 102 12.39 1.09 -13.07
CA PRO A 102 13.52 1.60 -13.83
C PRO A 102 14.46 0.43 -14.19
N GLN A 103 14.95 0.43 -15.42
CA GLN A 103 15.85 -0.61 -15.93
C GLN A 103 17.11 -0.76 -15.07
N SER A 104 17.58 0.32 -14.47
CA SER A 104 18.71 0.33 -13.53
C SER A 104 18.40 -0.39 -12.20
N GLY A 105 17.13 -0.66 -11.89
CA GLY A 105 16.70 -1.17 -10.59
C GLY A 105 16.87 -0.18 -9.44
N LYS A 106 17.02 1.12 -9.71
CA LYS A 106 17.28 2.15 -8.68
C LYS A 106 16.18 3.21 -8.67
N SER A 107 15.46 3.34 -7.56
CA SER A 107 14.45 4.39 -7.33
C SER A 107 15.02 5.81 -7.50
N TYR A 108 16.32 5.97 -7.27
CA TYR A 108 17.02 7.23 -7.46
C TYR A 108 16.86 7.80 -8.88
N ASP A 109 16.86 6.96 -9.91
CA ASP A 109 16.75 7.43 -11.29
C ASP A 109 15.38 8.06 -11.58
N ILE A 110 14.31 7.51 -11.01
CA ILE A 110 12.96 8.10 -11.07
C ILE A 110 12.95 9.48 -10.42
N ILE A 111 13.51 9.60 -9.21
CA ILE A 111 13.57 10.87 -8.46
C ILE A 111 14.43 11.88 -9.21
N ARG A 112 15.60 11.46 -9.68
CA ARG A 112 16.52 12.31 -10.43
C ARG A 112 15.86 12.85 -11.70
N THR A 113 15.19 12.01 -12.47
CA THR A 113 14.47 12.43 -13.68
C THR A 113 13.44 13.51 -13.36
N LEU A 114 12.52 13.25 -12.40
CA LEU A 114 11.50 14.23 -12.02
C LEU A 114 12.11 15.55 -11.53
N HIS A 115 13.10 15.47 -10.63
CA HIS A 115 13.72 16.65 -10.05
C HIS A 115 14.51 17.46 -11.09
N SER A 116 15.29 16.81 -11.96
CA SER A 116 16.05 17.48 -13.00
C SER A 116 15.17 18.18 -14.01
N GLU A 117 14.05 17.55 -14.41
CA GLU A 117 13.08 18.19 -15.31
C GLU A 117 12.40 19.38 -14.63
N CYS A 118 12.04 19.29 -13.35
CA CYS A 118 11.54 20.45 -12.60
C CYS A 118 12.53 21.62 -12.59
N ILE A 119 13.83 21.36 -12.37
CA ILE A 119 14.87 22.40 -12.38
C ILE A 119 15.00 23.04 -13.77
N LYS A 120 14.99 22.25 -14.85
CA LYS A 120 15.03 22.76 -16.23
C LYS A 120 13.85 23.70 -16.54
N GLU A 121 12.68 23.39 -16.01
CA GLU A 121 11.47 24.20 -16.19
C GLU A 121 11.36 25.36 -15.19
N GLY A 122 12.41 25.63 -14.40
CA GLY A 122 12.46 26.77 -13.50
C GLY A 122 11.72 26.62 -12.17
N VAL A 123 11.34 25.41 -11.76
CA VAL A 123 10.73 25.18 -10.44
C VAL A 123 11.69 25.54 -9.32
N ILE A 124 11.23 26.33 -8.37
CA ILE A 124 12.00 26.73 -7.19
C ILE A 124 11.78 25.73 -6.05
N PHE A 125 12.86 25.25 -5.44
CA PHE A 125 12.80 24.33 -4.30
C PHE A 125 13.29 24.99 -3.02
N ILE A 126 12.46 24.92 -1.97
CA ILE A 126 12.79 25.38 -0.62
C ILE A 126 12.85 24.15 0.29
N TYR A 127 14.07 23.74 0.62
CA TYR A 127 14.32 22.55 1.44
C TYR A 127 14.41 22.88 2.93
N LYS A 128 14.23 21.84 3.78
CA LYS A 128 14.29 21.92 5.25
C LYS A 128 13.28 22.91 5.82
N GLU A 129 12.15 23.09 5.11
CA GLU A 129 11.07 23.98 5.50
C GLU A 129 9.78 23.21 5.67
N ARG A 130 9.30 23.07 6.90
CA ARG A 130 8.02 22.46 7.21
C ARG A 130 6.94 23.52 7.22
N VAL A 131 5.94 23.37 6.37
CA VAL A 131 4.73 24.20 6.41
C VAL A 131 3.91 23.81 7.66
N ILE A 132 3.60 24.79 8.49
CA ILE A 132 2.84 24.59 9.73
C ILE A 132 1.45 25.20 9.70
N SER A 133 1.22 26.19 8.85
CA SER A 133 -0.11 26.76 8.64
C SER A 133 -0.24 27.37 7.25
N ALA A 134 -1.48 27.34 6.76
CA ALA A 134 -1.85 28.03 5.53
C ALA A 134 -3.27 28.57 5.69
N TYR A 135 -3.52 29.73 5.12
CA TYR A 135 -4.85 30.34 5.08
C TYR A 135 -4.98 31.23 3.84
N LYS A 136 -6.20 31.54 3.45
CA LYS A 136 -6.48 32.45 2.34
C LYS A 136 -6.79 33.84 2.91
N ASN A 137 -6.06 34.84 2.43
CA ASN A 137 -6.30 36.25 2.74
C ASN A 137 -6.65 36.97 1.45
N ASN A 138 -7.89 37.43 1.33
CA ASN A 138 -8.47 37.88 0.08
C ASN A 138 -8.34 36.80 -0.99
N GLU A 139 -7.68 37.11 -2.12
CA GLU A 139 -7.53 36.18 -3.25
C GLU A 139 -6.23 35.37 -3.19
N ARG A 140 -5.30 35.63 -2.25
CA ARG A 140 -4.01 34.95 -2.17
C ARG A 140 -3.88 34.06 -0.94
N PHE A 141 -3.17 32.94 -1.10
CA PHE A 141 -2.79 32.08 0.01
C PHE A 141 -1.57 32.66 0.73
N VAL A 142 -1.59 32.55 2.05
CA VAL A 142 -0.47 32.84 2.95
C VAL A 142 -0.03 31.53 3.59
N VAL A 143 1.21 31.13 3.35
CA VAL A 143 1.78 29.87 3.83
C VAL A 143 2.91 30.19 4.80
N LYS A 144 2.85 29.67 6.03
CA LYS A 144 3.86 29.88 7.07
C LYS A 144 4.62 28.60 7.36
N THR A 145 5.93 28.72 7.50
CA THR A 145 6.80 27.60 7.82
C THR A 145 7.26 27.62 9.28
N GLN A 146 7.74 26.50 9.76
CA GLN A 146 8.26 26.32 11.12
C GLN A 146 9.40 27.29 11.44
N ASN A 147 10.22 27.66 10.45
CA ASN A 147 11.34 28.60 10.63
C ASN A 147 10.91 30.08 10.51
N GLY A 148 9.61 30.37 10.53
CA GLY A 148 9.06 31.72 10.51
C GLY A 148 8.99 32.40 9.14
N ARG A 149 9.33 31.68 8.05
CA ARG A 149 9.19 32.23 6.70
C ARG A 149 7.72 32.29 6.29
N ILE A 150 7.38 33.33 5.53
CA ILE A 150 6.03 33.53 4.99
C ILE A 150 6.12 33.59 3.47
N PHE A 151 5.23 32.86 2.81
CA PHE A 151 5.12 32.83 1.35
C PHE A 151 3.69 33.18 0.93
N HIS A 152 3.55 33.77 -0.26
CA HIS A 152 2.27 34.14 -0.84
C HIS A 152 2.12 33.50 -2.23
N SER A 153 0.91 33.02 -2.55
CA SER A 153 0.62 32.42 -3.86
C SER A 153 -0.82 32.65 -4.29
N ASP A 154 -1.08 32.52 -5.58
CA ASP A 154 -2.41 32.56 -6.18
C ASP A 154 -3.12 31.20 -6.07
N ALA A 155 -2.33 30.11 -6.05
CA ALA A 155 -2.81 28.76 -5.84
C ALA A 155 -1.96 28.00 -4.82
N LEU A 156 -2.58 27.06 -4.10
CA LEU A 156 -1.93 26.20 -3.11
C LEU A 156 -2.24 24.74 -3.42
N VAL A 157 -1.20 23.91 -3.49
CA VAL A 157 -1.30 22.48 -3.75
C VAL A 157 -0.77 21.70 -2.56
N ILE A 158 -1.60 20.87 -1.96
CA ILE A 158 -1.25 19.98 -0.85
C ILE A 158 -0.87 18.62 -1.42
N ALA A 159 0.44 18.29 -1.39
CA ALA A 159 1.07 17.10 -1.93
C ALA A 159 1.92 16.36 -0.88
N THR A 160 1.52 16.46 0.38
CA THR A 160 2.30 16.01 1.54
C THR A 160 2.35 14.50 1.75
N GLY A 161 1.61 13.72 0.96
CA GLY A 161 1.42 12.30 1.18
C GLY A 161 0.52 11.99 2.38
N GLY A 162 0.53 10.73 2.81
CA GLY A 162 -0.29 10.23 3.90
C GLY A 162 0.38 10.31 5.28
N LYS A 163 0.24 9.22 6.07
CA LYS A 163 0.77 9.09 7.43
C LYS A 163 1.65 7.84 7.62
N SER A 164 1.87 7.05 6.57
CA SER A 164 2.74 5.88 6.61
C SER A 164 4.20 6.27 6.35
N TYR A 165 5.15 5.55 6.97
CA TYR A 165 6.59 5.87 6.92
C TYR A 165 6.88 7.33 7.33
N SER A 166 6.41 7.76 8.50
CA SER A 166 6.49 9.14 8.97
C SER A 166 7.92 9.73 8.94
N ALA A 167 8.95 8.90 9.14
CA ALA A 167 10.36 9.27 9.02
C ALA A 167 10.76 9.77 7.62
N THR A 168 9.98 9.47 6.57
CA THR A 168 10.21 9.98 5.21
C THR A 168 9.59 11.36 4.96
N GLY A 169 8.80 11.87 5.89
CA GLY A 169 8.11 13.15 5.78
C GLY A 169 6.58 13.05 5.70
N SER A 170 6.03 11.86 5.48
CA SER A 170 4.56 11.59 5.46
C SER A 170 4.00 11.52 6.89
N SER A 171 3.92 12.65 7.59
CA SER A 171 3.53 12.74 9.00
C SER A 171 2.07 13.12 9.23
N GLY A 172 1.30 13.32 8.15
CA GLY A 172 -0.09 13.78 8.22
C GLY A 172 -0.23 15.31 8.29
N ASP A 173 0.83 16.09 8.03
CA ASP A 173 0.79 17.55 8.04
C ASP A 173 -0.29 18.10 7.09
N GLY A 174 -0.47 17.45 5.92
CA GLY A 174 -1.50 17.86 4.96
C GLY A 174 -2.93 17.76 5.49
N TYR A 175 -3.20 16.85 6.40
CA TYR A 175 -4.53 16.74 7.02
C TYR A 175 -4.83 17.94 7.92
N HIS A 176 -3.84 18.42 8.67
CA HIS A 176 -3.99 19.64 9.47
C HIS A 176 -4.19 20.87 8.59
N LEU A 177 -3.43 20.97 7.49
CA LEU A 177 -3.61 22.05 6.51
C LEU A 177 -5.00 22.00 5.87
N ALA A 178 -5.47 20.83 5.45
CA ALA A 178 -6.80 20.67 4.87
C ALA A 178 -7.93 21.03 5.87
N SER A 179 -7.79 20.57 7.13
CA SER A 179 -8.74 20.92 8.19
C SER A 179 -8.80 22.42 8.47
N SER A 180 -7.69 23.16 8.32
CA SER A 180 -7.69 24.63 8.47
C SER A 180 -8.49 25.36 7.37
N PHE A 181 -8.73 24.69 6.25
CA PHE A 181 -9.64 25.11 5.18
C PHE A 181 -11.03 24.46 5.26
N SER A 182 -11.39 23.92 6.43
CA SER A 182 -12.69 23.28 6.73
C SER A 182 -12.95 21.97 5.98
N HIS A 183 -11.92 21.32 5.44
CA HIS A 183 -12.06 20.01 4.85
C HIS A 183 -12.21 18.90 5.89
N HIS A 184 -13.15 18.00 5.65
CA HIS A 184 -13.32 16.78 6.44
C HIS A 184 -12.19 15.79 6.15
N ILE A 185 -11.65 15.19 7.21
CA ILE A 185 -10.60 14.18 7.11
C ILE A 185 -11.17 12.83 7.51
N ILE A 186 -11.23 11.92 6.57
CA ILE A 186 -11.49 10.50 6.84
C ILE A 186 -10.31 9.96 7.64
N SER A 187 -10.58 9.44 8.84
CA SER A 187 -9.55 9.02 9.79
C SER A 187 -8.49 8.13 9.12
N PRO A 188 -7.20 8.51 9.14
CA PRO A 188 -6.14 7.72 8.52
C PRO A 188 -5.88 6.42 9.28
N VAL A 189 -5.85 5.31 8.54
CA VAL A 189 -5.49 3.97 9.03
C VAL A 189 -4.44 3.35 8.10
N GLY A 190 -3.73 2.33 8.57
CA GLY A 190 -2.79 1.59 7.72
C GLY A 190 -3.52 0.78 6.64
N ALA A 191 -2.96 0.77 5.44
CA ALA A 191 -3.29 -0.16 4.38
C ALA A 191 -2.00 -0.82 3.87
N LEU A 192 -2.09 -2.05 3.39
CA LEU A 192 -0.91 -2.86 3.07
C LEU A 192 0.04 -2.95 4.28
N VAL A 193 -0.50 -3.39 5.40
CA VAL A 193 0.16 -3.42 6.70
C VAL A 193 0.05 -4.83 7.31
N PRO A 194 1.02 -5.31 8.11
CA PRO A 194 0.91 -6.61 8.76
C PRO A 194 -0.34 -6.73 9.64
N LEU A 195 -0.87 -7.95 9.74
CA LEU A 195 -2.03 -8.31 10.56
C LEU A 195 -1.55 -8.84 11.92
N LYS A 196 -1.82 -8.13 13.00
CA LYS A 196 -1.48 -8.60 14.37
C LYS A 196 -2.34 -9.79 14.75
N VAL A 197 -1.68 -10.80 15.33
CA VAL A 197 -2.34 -12.01 15.83
C VAL A 197 -1.95 -12.28 17.29
N LYS A 198 -2.83 -12.96 18.02
CA LYS A 198 -2.61 -13.32 19.42
C LYS A 198 -1.55 -14.41 19.59
N GLU A 199 -1.42 -15.26 18.60
CA GLU A 199 -0.49 -16.39 18.59
C GLU A 199 0.95 -15.91 18.66
N THR A 200 1.74 -16.47 19.55
CA THR A 200 3.19 -16.30 19.55
C THR A 200 3.78 -17.09 18.39
N ILE A 201 4.32 -16.38 17.43
CA ILE A 201 4.95 -16.99 16.26
C ILE A 201 6.38 -17.43 16.61
N PRO A 202 6.71 -18.72 16.51
CA PRO A 202 8.07 -19.20 16.76
C PRO A 202 9.10 -18.54 15.84
N SER A 203 10.28 -18.22 16.37
CA SER A 203 11.36 -17.59 15.60
C SER A 203 11.81 -18.40 14.38
N SER A 204 11.63 -19.72 14.42
CA SER A 204 11.87 -20.61 13.26
C SER A 204 10.99 -20.30 12.04
N LEU A 205 9.90 -19.53 12.21
CA LEU A 205 9.00 -19.13 11.14
C LEU A 205 9.32 -17.77 10.53
N PHE A 206 10.18 -16.93 11.14
CA PHE A 206 10.41 -15.55 10.67
C PHE A 206 11.05 -15.47 9.28
N ASN A 207 11.72 -16.53 8.82
CA ASN A 207 12.28 -16.64 7.47
C ASN A 207 11.50 -17.60 6.58
N LEU A 208 10.35 -18.09 7.06
CA LEU A 208 9.50 -19.00 6.29
C LEU A 208 8.52 -18.21 5.45
N THR A 209 8.48 -18.49 4.16
CA THR A 209 7.40 -18.12 3.26
C THR A 209 6.55 -19.35 2.97
N LEU A 210 5.31 -19.36 3.46
CA LEU A 210 4.32 -20.35 3.03
C LEU A 210 3.82 -19.95 1.65
N LYS A 211 4.13 -20.79 0.66
CA LYS A 211 3.75 -20.55 -0.73
C LYS A 211 2.44 -21.25 -1.08
N ASN A 212 1.66 -20.62 -1.98
CA ASN A 212 0.45 -21.19 -2.52
C ASN A 212 -0.57 -21.58 -1.43
N VAL A 213 -0.77 -20.71 -0.46
CA VAL A 213 -1.79 -20.82 0.59
C VAL A 213 -2.90 -19.80 0.35
N THR A 214 -4.04 -19.98 0.99
CA THR A 214 -5.12 -18.99 0.96
C THR A 214 -5.39 -18.48 2.36
N LEU A 215 -5.28 -17.16 2.57
CA LEU A 215 -5.68 -16.50 3.80
C LEU A 215 -7.08 -15.91 3.60
N LYS A 216 -8.00 -16.25 4.50
CA LYS A 216 -9.37 -15.76 4.52
C LYS A 216 -9.59 -14.85 5.72
N ALA A 217 -10.22 -13.71 5.48
CA ALA A 217 -10.70 -12.81 6.52
C ALA A 217 -12.23 -12.69 6.42
N SER A 218 -12.95 -12.99 7.48
CA SER A 218 -14.41 -12.98 7.48
C SER A 218 -14.99 -12.37 8.74
N GLY A 219 -16.21 -11.87 8.64
CA GLY A 219 -17.06 -11.36 9.71
C GLY A 219 -18.53 -11.51 9.35
N GLU A 220 -19.43 -10.89 10.12
CA GLU A 220 -20.87 -11.04 9.90
C GLU A 220 -21.36 -10.66 8.50
N ARG A 221 -20.74 -9.62 7.88
CA ARG A 221 -21.22 -9.03 6.61
C ARG A 221 -20.13 -8.95 5.53
N PHE A 222 -19.01 -9.63 5.71
CA PHE A 222 -17.93 -9.64 4.73
C PHE A 222 -17.19 -10.96 4.74
N SER A 223 -16.61 -11.30 3.60
CA SER A 223 -15.66 -12.40 3.46
C SER A 223 -14.72 -12.06 2.31
N PHE A 224 -13.43 -11.97 2.63
CA PHE A 224 -12.36 -11.76 1.66
C PHE A 224 -11.38 -12.93 1.75
N SER A 225 -10.81 -13.31 0.62
CA SER A 225 -9.79 -14.36 0.57
C SER A 225 -8.75 -14.03 -0.48
N GLU A 226 -7.48 -14.27 -0.13
CA GLU A 226 -6.35 -14.02 -1.01
C GLU A 226 -5.48 -15.27 -1.11
N PHE A 227 -5.15 -15.66 -2.34
CA PHE A 227 -4.27 -16.78 -2.64
C PHE A 227 -2.86 -16.28 -2.96
N GLY A 228 -1.85 -16.90 -2.37
CA GLY A 228 -0.44 -16.56 -2.63
C GLY A 228 0.50 -16.91 -1.49
N ASP A 229 1.45 -16.03 -1.24
CA ASP A 229 2.52 -16.22 -0.27
C ASP A 229 2.22 -15.50 1.05
N LEU A 230 2.39 -16.22 2.16
CA LEU A 230 2.27 -15.72 3.53
C LEU A 230 3.62 -15.77 4.23
N GLU A 231 3.96 -14.71 4.94
CA GLU A 231 5.18 -14.57 5.73
C GLU A 231 4.84 -14.25 7.19
N PHE A 232 5.78 -14.46 8.11
CA PHE A 232 5.58 -14.34 9.54
C PHE A 232 6.51 -13.31 10.17
N LEU A 233 5.97 -12.54 11.11
CA LEU A 233 6.69 -11.68 12.05
C LEU A 233 6.40 -12.16 13.49
N PRO A 234 7.12 -11.68 14.51
CA PRO A 234 6.98 -12.19 15.90
C PRO A 234 5.55 -12.26 16.43
N SER A 235 4.68 -11.35 16.01
CA SER A 235 3.27 -11.26 16.45
C SER A 235 2.34 -10.84 15.33
N SER A 236 2.75 -11.03 14.07
CA SER A 236 1.95 -10.59 12.92
C SER A 236 2.13 -11.50 11.71
N LEU A 237 1.11 -11.55 10.88
CA LEU A 237 1.15 -12.14 9.55
C LEU A 237 1.47 -11.03 8.53
N THR A 238 2.34 -11.33 7.60
CA THR A 238 2.77 -10.41 6.54
C THR A 238 2.90 -11.16 5.20
N GLY A 239 3.55 -10.56 4.22
CA GLY A 239 3.62 -11.10 2.85
C GLY A 239 2.44 -10.65 1.99
N PRO A 240 2.47 -10.96 0.68
CA PRO A 240 1.53 -10.39 -0.29
C PRO A 240 0.06 -10.52 0.10
N ILE A 241 -0.37 -11.73 0.52
CA ILE A 241 -1.78 -11.98 0.82
C ILE A 241 -2.26 -11.30 2.10
N ALA A 242 -1.44 -11.26 3.15
CA ALA A 242 -1.78 -10.58 4.39
C ALA A 242 -1.85 -9.06 4.20
N LEU A 243 -0.91 -8.49 3.45
CA LEU A 243 -0.90 -7.06 3.12
C LEU A 243 -2.14 -6.68 2.29
N THR A 244 -2.50 -7.47 1.28
CA THR A 244 -3.72 -7.25 0.49
C THR A 244 -4.96 -7.29 1.36
N LEU A 245 -5.12 -8.34 2.18
CA LEU A 245 -6.28 -8.46 3.08
C LEU A 245 -6.39 -7.31 4.07
N SER A 246 -5.25 -6.79 4.56
CA SER A 246 -5.25 -5.65 5.48
C SER A 246 -5.96 -4.43 4.92
N SER A 247 -5.86 -4.18 3.60
CA SER A 247 -6.55 -3.06 2.94
C SER A 247 -8.07 -3.24 2.89
N TYR A 248 -8.56 -4.48 2.79
CA TYR A 248 -10.01 -4.76 2.78
C TYR A 248 -10.64 -4.75 4.17
N ILE A 249 -9.85 -5.07 5.22
CA ILE A 249 -10.36 -5.22 6.58
C ILE A 249 -9.96 -4.10 7.53
N ASN A 250 -9.24 -3.07 7.07
CA ASN A 250 -8.68 -2.00 7.91
C ASN A 250 -9.74 -1.17 8.67
N ARG A 251 -11.03 -1.29 8.30
CA ARG A 251 -12.17 -0.63 8.96
C ARG A 251 -13.25 -1.64 9.33
N LYS A 252 -12.88 -2.92 9.52
CA LYS A 252 -13.82 -3.99 9.87
C LYS A 252 -13.58 -4.45 11.30
N ASP A 253 -14.67 -4.70 12.00
CA ASP A 253 -14.68 -5.25 13.36
C ASP A 253 -14.96 -6.76 13.32
N ASN A 254 -14.63 -7.46 14.42
CA ASN A 254 -14.92 -8.89 14.63
C ASN A 254 -14.38 -9.78 13.50
N VAL A 255 -13.17 -9.50 13.04
CA VAL A 255 -12.52 -10.25 11.97
C VAL A 255 -12.05 -11.62 12.47
N LYS A 256 -12.43 -12.67 11.74
CA LYS A 256 -11.89 -14.03 11.87
C LYS A 256 -10.90 -14.28 10.76
N LEU A 257 -9.72 -14.82 11.11
CA LEU A 257 -8.69 -15.21 10.14
C LEU A 257 -8.56 -16.72 10.09
N GLU A 258 -8.59 -17.27 8.89
CA GLU A 258 -8.40 -18.69 8.61
C GLU A 258 -7.38 -18.85 7.47
N LEU A 259 -6.45 -19.78 7.64
CA LEU A 259 -5.44 -20.11 6.63
C LEU A 259 -5.70 -21.49 6.07
N ASP A 260 -5.98 -21.57 4.77
CA ASP A 260 -6.00 -22.83 4.02
C ASP A 260 -4.58 -23.14 3.53
N LEU A 261 -3.97 -24.15 4.12
CA LEU A 261 -2.61 -24.59 3.82
C LEU A 261 -2.52 -25.46 2.57
N LYS A 262 -3.66 -25.95 2.06
CA LYS A 262 -3.75 -26.85 0.90
C LYS A 262 -4.94 -26.47 -0.01
N PRO A 263 -4.97 -25.26 -0.56
CA PRO A 263 -6.12 -24.76 -1.34
C PRO A 263 -6.40 -25.55 -2.62
N ALA A 264 -5.38 -26.23 -3.16
CA ALA A 264 -5.51 -27.06 -4.35
C ALA A 264 -6.25 -28.41 -4.10
N LEU A 265 -6.47 -28.79 -2.84
CA LEU A 265 -7.14 -30.05 -2.47
C LEU A 265 -8.44 -29.76 -1.74
N SER A 266 -9.51 -30.50 -2.08
CA SER A 266 -10.72 -30.54 -1.26
C SER A 266 -10.46 -31.28 0.07
N GLU A 267 -11.34 -31.09 1.06
CA GLU A 267 -11.26 -31.84 2.31
C GLU A 267 -11.30 -33.36 2.09
N GLU A 268 -12.15 -33.82 1.18
CA GLU A 268 -12.27 -35.23 0.80
C GLU A 268 -10.96 -35.75 0.17
N GLN A 269 -10.39 -35.01 -0.78
CA GLN A 269 -9.12 -35.38 -1.42
C GLN A 269 -7.98 -35.42 -0.39
N LEU A 270 -7.96 -34.49 0.55
CA LEU A 270 -6.95 -34.41 1.60
C LEU A 270 -7.12 -35.58 2.59
N THR A 271 -8.35 -35.91 2.98
CA THR A 271 -8.67 -37.07 3.82
C THR A 271 -8.19 -38.36 3.15
N ASN A 272 -8.53 -38.57 1.88
CA ASN A 272 -8.12 -39.75 1.12
C ASN A 272 -6.58 -39.85 0.98
N ARG A 273 -5.89 -38.72 0.80
CA ARG A 273 -4.42 -38.68 0.78
C ARG A 273 -3.84 -39.09 2.13
N ILE A 274 -4.33 -38.54 3.24
CA ILE A 274 -3.88 -38.88 4.59
C ILE A 274 -4.12 -40.36 4.90
N LEU A 275 -5.29 -40.91 4.56
CA LEU A 275 -5.60 -42.31 4.75
C LEU A 275 -4.64 -43.23 3.96
N ARG A 276 -4.31 -42.86 2.72
CA ARG A 276 -3.32 -43.60 1.92
C ARG A 276 -1.93 -43.57 2.56
N GLU A 277 -1.46 -42.39 2.98
CA GLU A 277 -0.14 -42.22 3.65
C GLU A 277 -0.07 -43.06 4.94
N ILE A 278 -1.12 -43.07 5.74
CA ILE A 278 -1.22 -43.90 6.96
C ILE A 278 -1.13 -45.39 6.60
N LYS A 279 -1.83 -45.84 5.56
CA LYS A 279 -1.81 -47.24 5.12
C LYS A 279 -0.44 -47.67 4.63
N GLU A 280 0.27 -46.79 3.91
CA GLU A 280 1.60 -47.07 3.34
C GLU A 280 2.71 -47.00 4.42
N LYS A 281 2.55 -46.16 5.44
CA LYS A 281 3.59 -45.87 6.44
C LYS A 281 3.16 -46.19 7.87
N ARG A 282 2.51 -47.33 8.11
CA ARG A 282 1.93 -47.71 9.40
C ARG A 282 2.85 -47.59 10.61
N ASN A 283 4.15 -47.88 10.42
CA ASN A 283 5.17 -47.83 11.49
C ASN A 283 5.81 -46.44 11.67
N SER A 284 5.29 -45.41 11.00
CA SER A 284 5.75 -44.02 11.10
C SER A 284 4.91 -43.25 12.12
N VAL A 285 5.34 -42.04 12.43
CA VAL A 285 4.66 -41.15 13.39
C VAL A 285 3.97 -39.97 12.68
N VAL A 286 3.11 -39.26 13.40
CA VAL A 286 2.38 -38.08 12.90
C VAL A 286 3.33 -37.03 12.32
N LEU A 287 4.48 -36.82 12.94
CA LEU A 287 5.50 -35.91 12.42
C LEU A 287 5.91 -36.24 10.96
N ASP A 288 6.12 -37.53 10.67
CA ASP A 288 6.55 -37.95 9.33
C ASP A 288 5.43 -37.79 8.27
N LEU A 289 4.18 -38.00 8.68
CA LEU A 289 3.02 -37.68 7.85
C LEU A 289 2.99 -36.18 7.53
N LEU A 290 3.11 -35.32 8.55
CA LEU A 290 3.03 -33.87 8.37
C LEU A 290 4.19 -33.29 7.56
N LYS A 291 5.39 -33.88 7.61
CA LYS A 291 6.54 -33.47 6.75
C LYS A 291 6.23 -33.62 5.25
N THR A 292 5.30 -34.52 4.86
CA THR A 292 4.86 -34.63 3.46
C THR A 292 3.89 -33.52 3.04
N LEU A 293 3.32 -32.83 4.02
CA LEU A 293 2.26 -31.83 3.81
C LEU A 293 2.69 -30.41 4.15
N LEU A 294 3.57 -30.22 5.11
CA LEU A 294 3.92 -28.92 5.68
C LEU A 294 5.45 -28.72 5.77
N PRO A 295 5.94 -27.49 5.71
CA PRO A 295 7.30 -27.17 6.08
C PRO A 295 7.59 -27.58 7.54
N ILE A 296 8.74 -28.16 7.79
CA ILE A 296 9.10 -28.71 9.13
C ILE A 296 8.97 -27.64 10.22
N SER A 297 9.41 -26.41 9.95
CA SER A 297 9.32 -25.29 10.89
C SER A 297 7.88 -24.91 11.28
N PHE A 298 6.88 -25.21 10.44
CA PHE A 298 5.47 -24.90 10.71
C PHE A 298 4.75 -25.98 11.54
N ILE A 299 5.29 -27.21 11.55
CA ILE A 299 4.61 -28.38 12.13
C ILE A 299 4.36 -28.18 13.64
N SER A 300 5.31 -27.63 14.39
CA SER A 300 5.15 -27.40 15.83
C SER A 300 3.97 -26.45 16.13
N LEU A 301 3.88 -25.32 15.40
CA LEU A 301 2.75 -24.40 15.54
C LEU A 301 1.43 -25.09 15.12
N PHE A 302 1.45 -25.88 14.06
CA PHE A 302 0.29 -26.63 13.57
C PHE A 302 -0.22 -27.62 14.64
N LEU A 303 0.66 -28.45 15.17
CA LEU A 303 0.31 -29.47 16.18
C LEU A 303 -0.18 -28.86 17.50
N SER A 304 0.34 -27.70 17.90
CA SER A 304 -0.14 -26.99 19.09
C SER A 304 -1.62 -26.59 19.02
N LYS A 305 -2.17 -26.45 17.80
CA LYS A 305 -3.59 -26.17 17.58
C LYS A 305 -4.42 -27.43 17.40
N CYS A 306 -3.84 -28.48 16.79
CA CYS A 306 -4.55 -29.74 16.55
C CYS A 306 -4.73 -30.58 17.84
N ASP A 307 -3.89 -30.34 18.86
CA ASP A 307 -3.85 -31.17 20.06
C ASP A 307 -3.60 -32.65 19.72
N VAL A 308 -2.60 -32.91 18.87
CA VAL A 308 -2.15 -34.23 18.46
C VAL A 308 -0.64 -34.34 18.70
N GLU A 309 -0.21 -35.43 19.33
CA GLU A 309 1.18 -35.67 19.64
C GLU A 309 2.01 -35.96 18.39
N GLU A 310 3.15 -35.30 18.22
CA GLU A 310 4.01 -35.43 17.05
C GLU A 310 4.59 -36.84 16.88
N ASN A 311 4.90 -37.52 17.98
CA ASN A 311 5.52 -38.84 17.99
C ASN A 311 4.47 -39.98 18.09
N LYS A 312 3.19 -39.67 18.01
CA LYS A 312 2.13 -40.67 18.01
C LYS A 312 2.24 -41.53 16.74
N SER A 313 2.20 -42.87 16.94
CA SER A 313 2.24 -43.79 15.81
C SER A 313 0.98 -43.69 14.95
N LEU A 314 1.12 -43.82 13.65
CA LEU A 314 0.03 -43.66 12.68
C LEU A 314 -0.99 -44.82 12.74
N ASP A 315 -0.60 -46.01 13.24
CA ASP A 315 -1.47 -47.17 13.39
C ASP A 315 -2.49 -47.02 14.51
N VAL A 316 -2.20 -46.17 15.51
CA VAL A 316 -3.11 -45.86 16.64
C VAL A 316 -3.72 -44.47 16.56
N LEU A 317 -3.55 -43.77 15.43
CA LEU A 317 -4.13 -42.45 15.21
C LEU A 317 -5.67 -42.55 15.07
N LEU A 318 -6.39 -41.92 15.99
CA LEU A 318 -7.85 -41.95 16.03
C LEU A 318 -8.49 -41.20 14.84
N LYS A 319 -9.71 -41.54 14.52
CA LYS A 319 -10.47 -40.87 13.48
C LYS A 319 -10.61 -39.38 13.76
N GLU A 320 -10.97 -39.02 14.99
CA GLU A 320 -11.15 -37.62 15.44
C GLU A 320 -9.86 -36.82 15.30
N GLU A 321 -8.69 -37.41 15.53
CA GLU A 321 -7.39 -36.76 15.37
C GLU A 321 -7.05 -36.51 13.90
N ARG A 322 -7.37 -37.49 13.03
CA ARG A 322 -7.23 -37.32 11.57
C ARG A 322 -8.13 -36.22 11.04
N ASP A 323 -9.39 -36.20 11.50
CA ASP A 323 -10.38 -35.21 11.09
C ASP A 323 -9.94 -33.81 11.57
N LYS A 324 -9.34 -33.66 12.77
CA LYS A 324 -8.71 -32.43 13.23
C LYS A 324 -7.53 -32.02 12.33
N ILE A 325 -6.65 -32.94 11.95
CA ILE A 325 -5.55 -32.66 11.03
C ILE A 325 -6.06 -32.11 9.70
N VAL A 326 -7.08 -32.76 9.11
CA VAL A 326 -7.72 -32.29 7.87
C VAL A 326 -8.33 -30.91 8.06
N LEU A 327 -9.10 -30.72 9.11
CA LEU A 327 -9.76 -29.46 9.44
C LEU A 327 -8.73 -28.31 9.52
N TYR A 328 -7.65 -28.49 10.26
CA TYR A 328 -6.66 -27.44 10.41
C TYR A 328 -5.73 -27.26 9.20
N LEU A 329 -5.58 -28.28 8.34
CA LEU A 329 -4.93 -28.08 7.04
C LEU A 329 -5.75 -27.19 6.11
N LYS A 330 -7.10 -27.16 6.28
CA LYS A 330 -8.01 -26.34 5.49
C LYS A 330 -8.42 -25.05 6.18
N HIS A 331 -8.52 -25.03 7.51
CA HIS A 331 -9.06 -23.93 8.30
C HIS A 331 -8.17 -23.63 9.52
N PHE A 332 -6.87 -23.41 9.30
CA PHE A 332 -5.96 -23.07 10.41
C PHE A 332 -6.28 -21.68 10.96
N PRO A 333 -6.71 -21.57 12.23
CA PRO A 333 -7.19 -20.32 12.77
C PRO A 333 -6.06 -19.44 13.28
N PHE A 334 -6.17 -18.14 13.05
CA PHE A 334 -5.43 -17.10 13.75
C PHE A 334 -6.40 -16.15 14.47
N THR A 335 -6.04 -15.75 15.68
CA THR A 335 -6.83 -14.79 16.45
C THR A 335 -6.38 -13.37 16.09
N TYR A 336 -7.17 -12.67 15.28
CA TYR A 336 -6.88 -11.30 14.85
C TYR A 336 -6.98 -10.32 16.01
N LEU A 337 -5.97 -9.48 16.19
CA LEU A 337 -5.92 -8.42 17.21
C LEU A 337 -6.01 -7.01 16.63
N GLY A 338 -5.90 -6.87 15.33
CA GLY A 338 -5.88 -5.57 14.66
C GLY A 338 -4.77 -5.45 13.62
N LEU A 339 -4.62 -4.26 13.07
CA LEU A 339 -3.52 -3.91 12.19
C LEU A 339 -2.26 -3.59 12.98
N ASP A 340 -1.10 -3.77 12.36
CA ASP A 340 0.14 -3.24 12.92
C ASP A 340 0.17 -1.70 12.84
N ASN A 341 1.22 -1.08 13.40
CA ASN A 341 1.36 0.37 13.43
C ASN A 341 1.31 0.95 12.01
N ILE A 342 0.61 2.08 11.83
CA ILE A 342 0.51 2.79 10.56
C ILE A 342 1.89 3.17 9.98
N ASP A 343 2.90 3.37 10.82
CA ASP A 343 4.27 3.61 10.39
C ASP A 343 4.90 2.42 9.65
N HIS A 344 4.39 1.21 9.87
CA HIS A 344 4.79 0.00 9.15
C HIS A 344 3.93 -0.26 7.90
N ALA A 345 2.89 0.54 7.68
CA ALA A 345 2.04 0.43 6.50
C ALA A 345 2.76 0.95 5.26
N ILE A 346 2.55 0.28 4.13
CA ILE A 346 3.07 0.76 2.84
C ILE A 346 2.31 2.01 2.40
N VAL A 347 1.00 2.05 2.64
CA VAL A 347 0.08 3.09 2.21
C VAL A 347 -0.85 3.49 3.36
N THR A 348 -1.32 4.73 3.33
CA THR A 348 -2.36 5.24 4.19
C THR A 348 -3.72 5.12 3.49
N SER A 349 -4.70 4.54 4.16
CA SER A 349 -6.12 4.60 3.79
C SER A 349 -6.81 5.69 4.62
N GLY A 350 -7.63 6.52 4.00
CA GLY A 350 -8.15 7.75 4.59
C GLY A 350 -7.39 8.99 4.14
N GLY A 351 -7.88 10.14 4.51
CA GLY A 351 -7.34 11.43 4.09
C GLY A 351 -8.43 12.45 3.83
N VAL A 352 -8.17 13.44 2.97
CA VAL A 352 -9.16 14.47 2.61
C VAL A 352 -10.34 13.81 1.89
N ASP A 353 -11.56 14.05 2.38
CA ASP A 353 -12.78 13.44 1.83
C ASP A 353 -12.95 13.83 0.35
N VAL A 354 -12.98 12.84 -0.52
CA VAL A 354 -13.16 13.01 -1.97
C VAL A 354 -14.45 13.72 -2.35
N LYS A 355 -15.45 13.71 -1.49
CA LYS A 355 -16.72 14.42 -1.72
C LYS A 355 -16.53 15.95 -1.79
N GLU A 356 -15.50 16.45 -1.14
CA GLU A 356 -15.15 17.87 -1.07
C GLU A 356 -14.10 18.29 -2.10
N ILE A 357 -13.67 17.37 -2.95
CA ILE A 357 -12.72 17.58 -4.05
C ILE A 357 -13.45 17.38 -5.39
N ASN A 358 -13.15 18.22 -6.36
CA ASN A 358 -13.67 18.06 -7.72
C ASN A 358 -12.89 16.94 -8.45
N PRO A 359 -13.53 15.82 -8.84
CA PRO A 359 -12.85 14.69 -9.47
C PRO A 359 -12.32 14.97 -10.88
N SER A 360 -12.70 16.10 -11.49
CA SER A 360 -12.23 16.49 -12.83
C SER A 360 -11.09 17.49 -12.82
N THR A 361 -10.74 18.06 -11.64
CA THR A 361 -9.70 19.08 -11.51
C THR A 361 -8.79 18.88 -10.31
N MET A 362 -9.13 18.00 -9.38
CA MET A 362 -8.48 17.87 -8.05
C MET A 362 -8.55 19.13 -7.19
N GLU A 363 -9.32 20.12 -7.57
CA GLU A 363 -9.53 21.36 -6.85
C GLU A 363 -10.52 21.15 -5.69
N SER A 364 -10.30 21.84 -4.59
CA SER A 364 -11.26 21.94 -3.49
C SER A 364 -12.60 22.55 -3.97
N LYS A 365 -13.71 21.93 -3.56
CA LYS A 365 -15.04 22.52 -3.75
C LYS A 365 -15.35 23.64 -2.74
N LEU A 366 -14.56 23.74 -1.67
CA LEU A 366 -14.76 24.70 -0.58
C LEU A 366 -13.92 25.97 -0.76
N VAL A 367 -12.72 25.83 -1.33
CA VAL A 367 -11.75 26.94 -1.47
C VAL A 367 -11.17 26.93 -2.87
N LYS A 368 -11.48 28.00 -3.62
CA LYS A 368 -10.96 28.18 -5.00
C LYS A 368 -9.43 28.23 -5.02
N ASN A 369 -8.80 27.59 -6.03
CA ASN A 369 -7.36 27.49 -6.24
C ASN A 369 -6.62 26.70 -5.15
N LEU A 370 -7.32 25.93 -4.32
CA LEU A 370 -6.73 24.94 -3.41
C LEU A 370 -6.85 23.55 -4.03
N PHE A 371 -5.75 22.83 -4.15
CA PHE A 371 -5.69 21.50 -4.79
C PHE A 371 -5.15 20.45 -3.83
N PHE A 372 -5.66 19.22 -3.94
CA PHE A 372 -5.16 18.06 -3.22
C PHE A 372 -4.75 16.98 -4.21
N ILE A 373 -3.53 16.43 -4.08
CA ILE A 373 -2.98 15.43 -5.01
C ILE A 373 -2.19 14.33 -4.30
N GLY A 374 -2.25 13.13 -4.85
CA GLY A 374 -1.56 11.95 -4.31
C GLY A 374 -2.20 11.43 -3.03
N GLU A 375 -1.41 10.79 -2.17
CA GLU A 375 -1.85 10.01 -1.01
C GLU A 375 -2.46 10.85 0.15
N VAL A 376 -2.50 12.18 0.04
CA VAL A 376 -3.23 13.04 1.01
C VAL A 376 -4.74 12.92 0.86
N ILE A 377 -5.23 12.48 -0.29
CA ILE A 377 -6.64 12.26 -0.60
C ILE A 377 -7.06 10.89 -0.06
N ASP A 378 -8.33 10.75 0.35
CA ASP A 378 -8.92 9.45 0.74
C ASP A 378 -9.07 8.49 -0.45
N VAL A 379 -7.94 8.05 -0.99
CA VAL A 379 -7.83 7.01 -2.02
C VAL A 379 -6.60 6.17 -1.75
N ASP A 380 -6.76 4.86 -1.85
CA ASP A 380 -5.66 3.91 -1.73
C ASP A 380 -5.88 2.68 -2.64
N ALA A 381 -4.79 2.09 -3.05
CA ALA A 381 -4.79 0.92 -3.93
C ALA A 381 -3.86 -0.17 -3.40
N LEU A 382 -4.05 -1.37 -3.91
CA LEU A 382 -3.20 -2.52 -3.63
C LEU A 382 -1.75 -2.33 -4.10
N THR A 383 -0.89 -3.30 -3.79
CA THR A 383 0.48 -3.35 -4.32
C THR A 383 0.46 -3.57 -5.83
N GLY A 384 1.47 -3.01 -6.55
CA GLY A 384 1.54 -3.19 -8.01
C GLY A 384 1.97 -1.95 -8.77
N GLY A 385 2.32 -0.85 -8.11
CA GLY A 385 2.62 0.46 -8.72
C GLY A 385 1.42 1.39 -8.80
N PHE A 386 0.23 0.92 -8.39
CA PHE A 386 -1.02 1.66 -8.52
C PHE A 386 -1.04 2.96 -7.71
N ASN A 387 -0.53 2.98 -6.48
CA ASN A 387 -0.51 4.19 -5.64
C ASN A 387 0.39 5.29 -6.21
N ILE A 388 1.50 4.92 -6.86
CA ILE A 388 2.39 5.89 -7.53
C ILE A 388 1.72 6.38 -8.83
N GLN A 389 1.05 5.50 -9.57
CA GLN A 389 0.25 5.91 -10.73
C GLN A 389 -0.84 6.91 -10.34
N ILE A 390 -1.58 6.66 -9.24
CA ILE A 390 -2.58 7.60 -8.70
C ILE A 390 -1.94 8.95 -8.39
N ALA A 391 -0.74 8.95 -7.81
CA ALA A 391 -0.02 10.19 -7.50
C ALA A 391 0.31 10.99 -8.77
N PHE A 392 0.75 10.34 -9.84
CA PHE A 392 1.01 11.01 -11.12
C PHE A 392 -0.27 11.46 -11.83
N SER A 393 -1.28 10.59 -11.89
CA SER A 393 -2.54 10.91 -12.58
C SER A 393 -3.28 12.08 -11.92
N SER A 394 -3.37 12.10 -10.58
CA SER A 394 -3.99 13.20 -9.84
C SER A 394 -3.19 14.50 -9.98
N ALA A 395 -1.86 14.42 -9.98
CA ALA A 395 -0.98 15.57 -10.16
C ALA A 395 -1.09 16.18 -11.55
N TYR A 396 -1.12 15.34 -12.58
CA TYR A 396 -1.31 15.80 -13.97
C TYR A 396 -2.66 16.48 -14.13
N LEU A 397 -3.74 15.83 -13.69
CA LEU A 397 -5.09 16.40 -13.79
C LEU A 397 -5.21 17.75 -13.08
N ALA A 398 -4.62 17.90 -11.90
CA ALA A 398 -4.59 19.17 -11.18
C ALA A 398 -3.82 20.25 -11.95
N SER A 399 -2.71 19.91 -12.58
CA SER A 399 -1.93 20.85 -13.41
C SER A 399 -2.66 21.28 -14.67
N GLU A 400 -3.58 20.46 -15.20
CA GLU A 400 -4.41 20.80 -16.36
C GLU A 400 -5.54 21.80 -16.02
N ALA A 401 -5.89 21.93 -14.76
CA ALA A 401 -7.01 22.75 -14.28
C ALA A 401 -6.60 24.21 -13.92
N LEU A 402 -5.32 24.55 -14.04
CA LEU A 402 -4.78 25.89 -13.75
C LEU A 402 -4.85 26.88 -14.91
#